data_9ec42c5c732a6b441ad94d01a1eb77b6
#
_entry.id   9ec42c5c732a6b441ad94d01a1eb77b6
#
_cell.length_a   1.000
_cell.length_b   1.000
_cell.length_c   1.000
_cell.angle_alpha   90.00
_cell.angle_beta   90.00
_cell.angle_gamma   90.00
#
_symmetry.space_group_name_H-M   'P 1'
#
loop_
_entity.id
_entity.type
_entity.pdbx_description
1 polymer ?
#
loop_
_entity_poly.entity_id
_entity_poly.type
_entity_poly.pdbx_seq_one_letter_code
_entity_poly.pdbx_strand_id
1 'polypeptide(L)'
;MAQTQIPVSSLEKIASGKVRDLFKLPDADTLLFVASDRVSAFDVVMKNGIPDKGKILNIISAHWFKVLQERIPDLRTHFITLDVPAGVTPEEAKAIKDRSMQVRRLEVVKLESIVRGYLTGSAFKEYKKSGTVHGITVEPGMEEAQKFKQPLWTPSTKADAGEHDENIHPDDAWKEVGDRETADRVKELSLKIYEEASKYAEERGIILADTKFEFAKDAEGNIYLVDEVLTPDSSRFWPAAGYMPGRDQDSFDKQFIRNWLIKEGLKGKDGVSLPEEIVQATSDRYREAFLMLTGKRFEDAISQ
;
A
#
# COMPACT_ATOMS: atom_id res chain seq x y z
N MET A 1 -1.20 10.04 -20.92
CA MET A 1 -0.29 10.99 -20.22
C MET A 1 -0.57 10.85 -18.72
N ALA A 2 0.47 10.82 -17.88
CA ALA A 2 0.31 10.67 -16.43
C ALA A 2 -0.31 11.92 -15.80
N GLN A 3 -1.29 11.74 -14.90
CA GLN A 3 -1.93 12.80 -14.14
C GLN A 3 -1.27 12.93 -12.75
N THR A 4 -0.24 13.75 -12.67
CA THR A 4 0.53 13.96 -11.42
C THR A 4 -0.07 15.03 -10.52
N GLN A 5 -0.90 15.92 -11.05
CA GLN A 5 -1.67 16.89 -10.27
C GLN A 5 -3.16 16.59 -10.36
N ILE A 6 -3.84 16.73 -9.23
CA ILE A 6 -5.29 16.51 -9.14
C ILE A 6 -5.99 17.86 -9.32
N PRO A 7 -6.72 18.06 -10.43
CA PRO A 7 -7.32 19.33 -10.77
C PRO A 7 -8.71 19.49 -10.11
N VAL A 8 -8.78 19.37 -8.78
CA VAL A 8 -9.99 19.60 -8.00
C VAL A 8 -9.83 20.90 -7.23
N SER A 9 -10.67 21.88 -7.54
CA SER A 9 -10.72 23.19 -6.93
C SER A 9 -12.05 23.49 -6.25
N SER A 10 -13.10 22.74 -6.56
CA SER A 10 -14.44 22.87 -5.97
C SER A 10 -14.54 22.32 -4.53
N LEU A 11 -13.57 21.51 -4.11
CA LEU A 11 -13.50 20.95 -2.77
C LEU A 11 -12.25 21.44 -2.03
N GLU A 12 -12.38 21.60 -0.71
CA GLU A 12 -11.26 21.95 0.16
C GLU A 12 -10.25 20.78 0.23
N LYS A 13 -9.01 21.02 -0.24
CA LYS A 13 -7.91 20.07 -0.06
C LYS A 13 -7.38 20.17 1.37
N ILE A 14 -7.47 19.08 2.13
CA ILE A 14 -7.03 19.04 3.54
C ILE A 14 -5.64 18.44 3.73
N ALA A 15 -5.19 17.62 2.77
CA ALA A 15 -3.84 17.03 2.79
C ALA A 15 -3.37 16.66 1.39
N SER A 16 -2.05 16.63 1.22
CA SER A 16 -1.39 16.13 0.00
C SER A 16 -0.23 15.23 0.42
N GLY A 17 -0.36 13.96 0.14
CA GLY A 17 0.70 12.96 0.35
C GLY A 17 1.60 12.81 -0.88
N LYS A 18 2.56 11.88 -0.80
CA LYS A 18 3.50 11.58 -1.89
C LYS A 18 2.79 11.18 -3.19
N VAL A 19 1.66 10.47 -3.10
CA VAL A 19 0.94 9.90 -4.26
C VAL A 19 -0.57 10.12 -4.23
N ARG A 20 -1.15 10.66 -3.16
CA ARG A 20 -2.59 10.91 -2.99
C ARG A 20 -2.86 12.29 -2.44
N ASP A 21 -4.03 12.83 -2.79
CA ASP A 21 -4.58 14.05 -2.23
C ASP A 21 -5.91 13.74 -1.52
N LEU A 22 -6.15 14.41 -0.40
CA LEU A 22 -7.35 14.27 0.41
C LEU A 22 -8.16 15.55 0.36
N PHE A 23 -9.46 15.40 0.15
CA PHE A 23 -10.40 16.52 0.12
C PHE A 23 -11.54 16.30 1.11
N LYS A 24 -12.03 17.41 1.66
CA LYS A 24 -13.20 17.43 2.53
C LYS A 24 -14.45 17.34 1.66
N LEU A 25 -15.39 16.51 2.08
CA LEU A 25 -16.71 16.44 1.48
C LEU A 25 -17.73 17.26 2.27
N PRO A 26 -18.91 17.61 1.69
CA PRO A 26 -19.97 18.30 2.40
C PRO A 26 -20.44 17.60 3.68
N ASP A 27 -20.47 16.27 3.65
CA ASP A 27 -20.66 15.45 4.84
C ASP A 27 -19.38 15.45 5.67
N ALA A 28 -19.47 15.90 6.93
CA ALA A 28 -18.33 16.06 7.82
C ALA A 28 -17.64 14.73 8.19
N ASP A 29 -18.36 13.61 8.07
CA ASP A 29 -17.88 12.27 8.43
C ASP A 29 -17.27 11.52 7.26
N THR A 30 -17.16 12.19 6.10
CA THR A 30 -16.60 11.59 4.88
C THR A 30 -15.46 12.43 4.28
N LEU A 31 -14.56 11.75 3.61
CA LEU A 31 -13.45 12.33 2.86
C LEU A 31 -13.42 11.76 1.45
N LEU A 32 -12.83 12.53 0.53
CA LEU A 32 -12.48 12.05 -0.81
C LEU A 32 -10.98 11.79 -0.89
N PHE A 33 -10.60 10.54 -1.12
CA PHE A 33 -9.23 10.14 -1.47
C PHE A 33 -9.10 10.18 -2.97
N VAL A 34 -8.06 10.86 -3.49
CA VAL A 34 -7.77 10.89 -4.93
C VAL A 34 -6.34 10.47 -5.17
N ALA A 35 -6.16 9.34 -5.82
CA ALA A 35 -4.85 8.81 -6.19
C ALA A 35 -4.35 9.48 -7.47
N SER A 36 -3.15 10.03 -7.41
CA SER A 36 -2.45 10.57 -8.58
C SER A 36 -1.57 9.52 -9.25
N ASP A 37 -1.06 9.84 -10.43
CA ASP A 37 -0.09 9.02 -11.12
C ASP A 37 1.36 9.30 -10.66
N ARG A 38 1.54 10.11 -9.60
CA ARG A 38 2.85 10.30 -8.96
C ARG A 38 3.42 8.97 -8.50
N VAL A 39 4.73 8.83 -8.63
CA VAL A 39 5.46 7.67 -8.09
C VAL A 39 6.60 8.17 -7.20
N SER A 40 6.75 7.54 -6.05
CA SER A 40 7.84 7.82 -5.13
C SER A 40 8.68 6.57 -4.89
N ALA A 41 9.99 6.73 -4.81
CA ALA A 41 10.92 5.69 -4.42
C ALA A 41 12.01 6.29 -3.53
N PHE A 42 12.40 5.57 -2.47
CA PHE A 42 13.36 6.07 -1.47
C PHE A 42 12.95 7.45 -0.90
N ASP A 43 11.66 7.61 -0.59
CA ASP A 43 11.03 8.82 -0.04
C ASP A 43 11.02 10.05 -0.95
N VAL A 44 11.50 9.94 -2.18
CA VAL A 44 11.52 11.01 -3.19
C VAL A 44 10.45 10.77 -4.23
N VAL A 45 9.69 11.81 -4.58
CA VAL A 45 8.70 11.80 -5.66
C VAL A 45 9.42 12.09 -6.99
N MET A 46 9.22 11.22 -8.00
CA MET A 46 9.79 11.41 -9.33
C MET A 46 9.09 12.56 -10.07
N LYS A 47 9.80 13.25 -10.97
CA LYS A 47 9.26 14.37 -11.75
C LYS A 47 8.09 13.99 -12.65
N ASN A 48 8.17 12.81 -13.28
CA ASN A 48 7.10 12.26 -14.10
C ASN A 48 6.39 11.13 -13.34
N GLY A 49 5.14 10.88 -13.71
CA GLY A 49 4.32 9.81 -13.13
C GLY A 49 4.26 8.58 -14.02
N ILE A 50 3.60 7.55 -13.52
CA ILE A 50 3.27 6.33 -14.28
C ILE A 50 1.82 6.46 -14.74
N PRO A 51 1.53 6.46 -16.06
CA PRO A 51 0.16 6.57 -16.57
C PRO A 51 -0.78 5.54 -15.97
N ASP A 52 -1.99 5.97 -15.59
CA ASP A 52 -3.06 5.18 -14.98
C ASP A 52 -2.75 4.55 -13.62
N LYS A 53 -1.54 4.77 -13.06
CA LYS A 53 -1.16 4.23 -11.76
C LYS A 53 -2.21 4.52 -10.68
N GLY A 54 -2.67 5.77 -10.59
CA GLY A 54 -3.66 6.18 -9.59
C GLY A 54 -4.97 5.40 -9.71
N LYS A 55 -5.46 5.19 -10.94
CA LYS A 55 -6.67 4.40 -11.20
C LYS A 55 -6.48 2.93 -10.83
N ILE A 56 -5.38 2.33 -11.27
CA ILE A 56 -5.05 0.94 -10.99
C ILE A 56 -5.02 0.68 -9.48
N LEU A 57 -4.28 1.48 -8.72
CA LEU A 57 -4.15 1.30 -7.26
C LEU A 57 -5.47 1.53 -6.53
N ASN A 58 -6.24 2.54 -6.96
CA ASN A 58 -7.55 2.84 -6.37
C ASN A 58 -8.54 1.69 -6.54
N ILE A 59 -8.64 1.14 -7.76
CA ILE A 59 -9.54 0.02 -8.04
C ILE A 59 -9.07 -1.27 -7.37
N ILE A 60 -7.76 -1.54 -7.31
CA ILE A 60 -7.20 -2.68 -6.57
C ILE A 60 -7.56 -2.57 -5.08
N SER A 61 -7.40 -1.39 -4.46
CA SER A 61 -7.77 -1.20 -3.05
C SER A 61 -9.26 -1.44 -2.81
N ALA A 62 -10.13 -0.89 -3.67
CA ALA A 62 -11.57 -1.11 -3.57
C ALA A 62 -11.95 -2.59 -3.74
N HIS A 63 -11.31 -3.30 -4.67
CA HIS A 63 -11.46 -4.74 -4.84
C HIS A 63 -11.08 -5.50 -3.56
N TRP A 64 -9.94 -5.15 -2.94
CA TRP A 64 -9.48 -5.80 -1.72
C TRP A 64 -10.37 -5.52 -0.51
N PHE A 65 -10.86 -4.29 -0.34
CA PHE A 65 -11.82 -4.01 0.73
C PHE A 65 -13.03 -4.93 0.65
N LYS A 66 -13.57 -5.14 -0.56
CA LYS A 66 -14.69 -6.05 -0.78
C LYS A 66 -14.33 -7.51 -0.49
N VAL A 67 -13.24 -8.02 -1.06
CA VAL A 67 -12.78 -9.40 -0.85
C VAL A 67 -12.52 -9.68 0.63
N LEU A 68 -11.87 -8.76 1.33
CA LEU A 68 -11.55 -8.93 2.75
C LEU A 68 -12.81 -8.92 3.62
N GLN A 69 -13.79 -8.07 3.34
CA GLN A 69 -15.06 -8.06 4.08
C GLN A 69 -15.88 -9.33 3.86
N GLU A 70 -15.80 -9.93 2.66
CA GLU A 70 -16.43 -11.23 2.38
C GLU A 70 -15.76 -12.38 3.14
N ARG A 71 -14.42 -12.34 3.31
CA ARG A 71 -13.62 -13.38 3.96
C ARG A 71 -13.51 -13.19 5.49
N ILE A 72 -13.66 -11.97 5.96
CA ILE A 72 -13.55 -11.58 7.37
C ILE A 72 -14.80 -10.76 7.73
N PRO A 73 -15.91 -11.40 8.13
CA PRO A 73 -17.21 -10.74 8.29
C PRO A 73 -17.23 -9.54 9.24
N ASP A 74 -16.37 -9.56 10.28
CA ASP A 74 -16.30 -8.48 11.28
C ASP A 74 -15.32 -7.37 10.91
N LEU A 75 -14.69 -7.45 9.74
CA LEU A 75 -13.72 -6.44 9.30
C LEU A 75 -14.42 -5.16 8.92
N ARG A 76 -14.11 -4.09 9.64
CA ARG A 76 -14.53 -2.74 9.30
C ARG A 76 -13.50 -2.07 8.41
N THR A 77 -13.98 -1.34 7.40
CA THR A 77 -13.12 -0.59 6.49
C THR A 77 -13.61 0.84 6.35
N HIS A 78 -12.71 1.75 6.01
CA HIS A 78 -13.11 3.13 5.75
C HIS A 78 -13.79 3.32 4.39
N PHE A 79 -13.67 2.35 3.49
CA PHE A 79 -14.20 2.43 2.13
C PHE A 79 -15.73 2.54 2.12
N ILE A 80 -16.25 3.48 1.33
CA ILE A 80 -17.70 3.69 1.13
C ILE A 80 -18.07 3.35 -0.31
N THR A 81 -17.52 4.09 -1.30
CA THR A 81 -17.86 3.94 -2.72
C THR A 81 -16.76 4.51 -3.63
N LEU A 82 -16.76 4.06 -4.88
CA LEU A 82 -15.97 4.64 -5.98
C LEU A 82 -16.72 5.74 -6.73
N ASP A 83 -17.97 6.02 -6.39
CA ASP A 83 -18.75 7.04 -7.06
C ASP A 83 -18.11 8.42 -6.86
N VAL A 84 -18.13 9.21 -7.93
CA VAL A 84 -17.68 10.60 -7.86
C VAL A 84 -18.66 11.39 -6.97
N PRO A 85 -18.17 12.14 -5.97
CA PRO A 85 -19.04 12.85 -5.05
C PRO A 85 -19.79 14.01 -5.74
N ALA A 86 -20.90 14.40 -5.16
CA ALA A 86 -21.56 15.66 -5.51
C ALA A 86 -20.68 16.87 -5.17
N GLY A 87 -20.89 17.97 -5.86
CA GLY A 87 -20.19 19.24 -5.57
C GLY A 87 -18.91 19.47 -6.39
N VAL A 88 -18.50 18.50 -7.23
CA VAL A 88 -17.42 18.70 -8.21
C VAL A 88 -17.99 19.09 -9.57
N THR A 89 -17.21 19.82 -10.36
CA THR A 89 -17.61 20.17 -11.74
C THR A 89 -17.55 18.94 -12.66
N PRO A 90 -18.23 18.94 -13.83
CA PRO A 90 -18.15 17.84 -14.78
C PRO A 90 -16.72 17.52 -15.24
N GLU A 91 -15.87 18.53 -15.38
CA GLU A 91 -14.46 18.38 -15.76
C GLU A 91 -13.65 17.73 -14.64
N GLU A 92 -13.85 18.17 -13.40
CA GLU A 92 -13.24 17.57 -12.22
C GLU A 92 -13.71 16.11 -12.03
N ALA A 93 -15.02 15.87 -12.19
CA ALA A 93 -15.59 14.52 -12.12
C ALA A 93 -14.91 13.56 -13.10
N LYS A 94 -14.72 14.00 -14.34
CA LYS A 94 -13.99 13.23 -15.37
C LYS A 94 -12.52 12.99 -14.98
N ALA A 95 -11.88 13.96 -14.37
CA ALA A 95 -10.47 13.85 -13.98
C ALA A 95 -10.25 12.90 -12.81
N ILE A 96 -11.21 12.81 -11.86
CA ILE A 96 -11.08 11.95 -10.68
C ILE A 96 -11.79 10.60 -10.80
N LYS A 97 -12.57 10.38 -11.86
CA LYS A 97 -13.22 9.09 -12.13
C LYS A 97 -12.18 7.95 -12.09
N ASP A 98 -12.54 6.85 -11.47
CA ASP A 98 -11.76 5.62 -11.28
C ASP A 98 -10.51 5.76 -10.38
N ARG A 99 -10.04 6.98 -10.11
CA ARG A 99 -8.88 7.24 -9.25
C ARG A 99 -9.23 7.81 -7.88
N SER A 100 -10.51 7.93 -7.57
CA SER A 100 -10.99 8.43 -6.30
C SER A 100 -11.92 7.44 -5.60
N MET A 101 -11.97 7.52 -4.28
CA MET A 101 -12.94 6.82 -3.44
C MET A 101 -13.42 7.74 -2.32
N GLN A 102 -14.68 7.60 -1.97
CA GLN A 102 -15.22 8.21 -0.76
C GLN A 102 -14.97 7.28 0.42
N VAL A 103 -14.49 7.83 1.52
CA VAL A 103 -14.08 7.07 2.70
C VAL A 103 -14.61 7.72 3.97
N ARG A 104 -14.74 6.96 5.04
CA ARG A 104 -15.05 7.47 6.39
C ARG A 104 -13.91 8.34 6.91
N ARG A 105 -14.23 9.43 7.55
CA ARG A 105 -13.28 10.25 8.30
C ARG A 105 -13.11 9.65 9.69
N LEU A 106 -11.91 9.19 9.99
CA LEU A 106 -11.60 8.45 11.22
C LEU A 106 -10.30 8.98 11.84
N GLU A 107 -10.07 8.70 13.11
CA GLU A 107 -8.83 9.00 13.80
C GLU A 107 -7.78 7.93 13.50
N VAL A 108 -6.71 8.31 12.79
CA VAL A 108 -5.66 7.38 12.37
C VAL A 108 -4.84 6.92 13.57
N VAL A 109 -4.65 5.62 13.72
CA VAL A 109 -3.71 5.03 14.67
C VAL A 109 -2.28 5.31 14.20
N LYS A 110 -1.46 5.93 15.05
CA LYS A 110 -0.09 6.31 14.72
C LYS A 110 0.87 5.11 14.69
N LEU A 111 0.57 4.16 13.82
CA LEU A 111 1.34 2.94 13.64
C LEU A 111 1.25 2.48 12.19
N GLU A 112 2.37 2.18 11.55
CA GLU A 112 2.39 1.40 10.32
C GLU A 112 2.44 -0.08 10.67
N SER A 113 1.41 -0.81 10.28
CA SER A 113 1.26 -2.22 10.61
C SER A 113 1.75 -3.09 9.46
N ILE A 114 2.97 -3.58 9.57
CA ILE A 114 3.61 -4.37 8.52
C ILE A 114 3.52 -5.86 8.89
N VAL A 115 3.12 -6.69 7.92
CA VAL A 115 3.16 -8.15 8.05
C VAL A 115 4.08 -8.73 6.98
N ARG A 116 4.95 -9.63 7.41
CA ARG A 116 5.94 -10.28 6.53
C ARG A 116 5.76 -11.79 6.58
N GLY A 117 5.48 -12.39 5.43
CA GLY A 117 5.47 -13.84 5.27
C GLY A 117 6.82 -14.39 4.77
N TYR A 118 7.69 -13.52 4.26
CA TYR A 118 8.96 -13.88 3.66
C TYR A 118 10.07 -12.93 4.10
N LEU A 119 11.28 -13.45 4.20
CA LEU A 119 12.47 -12.70 4.61
C LEU A 119 13.05 -11.94 3.42
N THR A 120 12.70 -10.67 3.25
CA THR A 120 13.13 -9.84 2.11
C THR A 120 13.33 -8.38 2.48
N GLY A 121 13.90 -7.59 1.60
CA GLY A 121 14.03 -6.14 1.72
C GLY A 121 14.81 -5.68 2.97
N SER A 122 14.22 -4.75 3.74
CA SER A 122 14.86 -4.24 4.97
C SER A 122 15.00 -5.31 6.05
N ALA A 123 14.04 -6.24 6.14
CA ALA A 123 14.08 -7.35 7.08
C ALA A 123 15.27 -8.28 6.81
N PHE A 124 15.55 -8.60 5.55
CA PHE A 124 16.72 -9.40 5.19
C PHE A 124 18.04 -8.68 5.51
N LYS A 125 18.11 -7.37 5.30
CA LYS A 125 19.30 -6.58 5.65
C LYS A 125 19.56 -6.57 7.15
N GLU A 126 18.52 -6.42 7.97
CA GLU A 126 18.60 -6.52 9.44
C GLU A 126 19.03 -7.93 9.86
N TYR A 127 18.37 -8.95 9.31
CA TYR A 127 18.68 -10.34 9.61
C TYR A 127 20.15 -10.69 9.34
N LYS A 128 20.71 -10.26 8.22
CA LYS A 128 22.15 -10.47 7.89
C LYS A 128 23.07 -9.81 8.91
N LYS A 129 22.64 -8.74 9.54
CA LYS A 129 23.46 -7.99 10.50
C LYS A 129 23.35 -8.53 11.92
N SER A 130 22.17 -8.95 12.35
CA SER A 130 21.85 -9.22 13.76
C SER A 130 21.15 -10.55 14.00
N GLY A 131 20.69 -11.28 12.97
CA GLY A 131 19.88 -12.47 13.12
C GLY A 131 18.43 -12.18 13.54
N THR A 132 18.01 -10.91 13.50
CA THR A 132 16.69 -10.46 13.95
C THR A 132 15.91 -9.79 12.81
N VAL A 133 14.59 -9.69 12.99
CA VAL A 133 13.68 -8.89 12.17
C VAL A 133 12.83 -8.05 13.11
N HIS A 134 12.98 -6.72 13.10
CA HIS A 134 12.41 -5.79 14.08
C HIS A 134 12.68 -6.23 15.54
N GLY A 135 13.92 -6.67 15.79
CA GLY A 135 14.33 -7.20 17.10
C GLY A 135 13.84 -8.61 17.42
N ILE A 136 12.93 -9.19 16.64
CA ILE A 136 12.48 -10.58 16.81
C ILE A 136 13.58 -11.53 16.34
N THR A 137 14.04 -12.43 17.19
CA THR A 137 14.97 -13.49 16.80
C THR A 137 14.26 -14.48 15.86
N VAL A 138 14.83 -14.69 14.69
CA VAL A 138 14.33 -15.65 13.70
C VAL A 138 15.30 -16.81 13.51
N GLU A 139 14.87 -17.85 12.80
CA GLU A 139 15.69 -19.07 12.60
C GLU A 139 17.05 -18.73 11.97
N PRO A 140 18.13 -19.33 12.46
CA PRO A 140 19.45 -19.17 11.87
C PRO A 140 19.51 -19.85 10.48
N GLY A 141 20.32 -19.28 9.57
CA GLY A 141 20.55 -19.86 8.25
C GLY A 141 19.44 -19.63 7.23
N MET A 142 18.51 -18.73 7.50
CA MET A 142 17.50 -18.35 6.51
C MET A 142 18.14 -17.60 5.31
N GLU A 143 17.63 -17.91 4.13
CA GLU A 143 18.02 -17.30 2.87
C GLU A 143 17.11 -16.13 2.47
N GLU A 144 17.57 -15.30 1.55
CA GLU A 144 16.75 -14.24 0.98
C GLU A 144 15.47 -14.81 0.33
N ALA A 145 14.35 -14.12 0.49
CA ALA A 145 13.02 -14.54 0.03
C ALA A 145 12.52 -15.88 0.61
N GLN A 146 13.15 -16.43 1.62
CA GLN A 146 12.63 -17.62 2.30
C GLN A 146 11.36 -17.32 3.07
N LYS A 147 10.37 -18.23 3.00
CA LYS A 147 9.10 -18.14 3.73
C LYS A 147 9.33 -18.36 5.23
N PHE A 148 8.77 -17.51 6.07
CA PHE A 148 8.71 -17.74 7.52
C PHE A 148 7.76 -18.90 7.83
N LYS A 149 7.98 -19.62 8.94
CA LYS A 149 7.05 -20.65 9.42
C LYS A 149 5.67 -20.08 9.75
N GLN A 150 5.66 -18.87 10.28
CA GLN A 150 4.47 -18.07 10.52
C GLN A 150 4.74 -16.63 10.11
N PRO A 151 3.75 -15.90 9.59
CA PRO A 151 3.92 -14.49 9.27
C PRO A 151 4.34 -13.69 10.52
N LEU A 152 5.26 -12.76 10.35
CA LEU A 152 5.73 -11.88 11.41
C LEU A 152 5.00 -10.54 11.30
N TRP A 153 4.46 -10.08 12.42
CA TRP A 153 4.00 -8.70 12.55
C TRP A 153 5.18 -7.82 12.98
N THR A 154 5.55 -6.85 12.16
CA THR A 154 6.76 -6.04 12.29
C THR A 154 6.41 -4.56 12.15
N PRO A 155 5.81 -3.94 13.18
CA PRO A 155 5.33 -2.57 13.11
C PRO A 155 6.46 -1.54 13.01
N SER A 156 6.13 -0.35 12.51
CA SER A 156 6.97 0.84 12.60
C SER A 156 6.16 2.04 13.09
N THR A 157 6.86 3.08 13.53
CA THR A 157 6.23 4.37 13.80
C THR A 157 5.58 4.90 12.54
N LYS A 158 4.59 5.75 12.69
CA LYS A 158 4.06 6.58 11.62
C LYS A 158 4.56 8.00 11.86
N ALA A 159 5.71 8.29 11.29
CA ALA A 159 6.37 9.58 11.45
C ALA A 159 5.56 10.72 10.82
N ASP A 160 5.70 11.92 11.34
CA ASP A 160 5.13 13.12 10.75
C ASP A 160 5.81 13.45 9.41
N ALA A 161 5.17 14.28 8.61
CA ALA A 161 5.65 14.62 7.26
C ALA A 161 7.07 15.22 7.30
N GLY A 162 8.03 14.54 6.67
CA GLY A 162 9.44 14.96 6.61
C GLY A 162 10.36 14.14 7.52
N GLU A 163 9.83 13.30 8.37
CA GLU A 163 10.59 12.36 9.20
C GLU A 163 10.55 10.94 8.59
N HIS A 164 11.34 10.02 9.14
CA HIS A 164 11.38 8.62 8.70
C HIS A 164 10.74 7.72 9.73
N ASP A 165 9.99 6.72 9.23
CA ASP A 165 9.44 5.68 10.08
C ASP A 165 10.55 4.83 10.69
N GLU A 166 10.44 4.53 11.99
CA GLU A 166 11.38 3.71 12.72
C GLU A 166 10.78 2.33 13.02
N ASN A 167 11.59 1.28 12.85
CA ASN A 167 11.20 -0.07 13.22
C ASN A 167 10.96 -0.17 14.72
N ILE A 168 9.85 -0.79 15.13
CA ILE A 168 9.49 -1.00 16.53
C ILE A 168 9.44 -2.51 16.80
N HIS A 169 9.95 -2.92 17.97
CA HIS A 169 9.68 -4.29 18.44
C HIS A 169 8.18 -4.47 18.68
N PRO A 170 7.54 -5.57 18.24
CA PRO A 170 6.10 -5.78 18.42
C PRO A 170 5.58 -5.55 19.83
N ASP A 171 6.37 -5.96 20.85
CA ASP A 171 6.00 -5.82 22.27
C ASP A 171 5.96 -4.34 22.74
N ASP A 172 6.56 -3.44 21.97
CA ASP A 172 6.63 -2.00 22.27
C ASP A 172 5.64 -1.16 21.47
N ALA A 173 4.96 -1.74 20.48
CA ALA A 173 4.01 -1.03 19.58
C ALA A 173 2.91 -0.29 20.34
N TRP A 174 2.46 -0.81 21.49
CA TRP A 174 1.44 -0.17 22.32
C TRP A 174 1.90 1.20 22.88
N LYS A 175 3.21 1.44 23.01
CA LYS A 175 3.74 2.73 23.47
C LYS A 175 3.48 3.84 22.45
N GLU A 176 3.57 3.51 21.16
CA GLU A 176 3.27 4.44 20.06
C GLU A 176 1.77 4.72 19.96
N VAL A 177 0.98 3.68 20.13
CA VAL A 177 -0.50 3.77 20.06
C VAL A 177 -1.08 4.44 21.31
N GLY A 178 -0.37 4.34 22.45
CA GLY A 178 -0.82 4.83 23.76
C GLY A 178 -1.84 3.90 24.46
N ASP A 179 -2.19 2.79 23.81
CA ASP A 179 -3.18 1.83 24.29
C ASP A 179 -2.85 0.40 23.82
N ARG A 180 -2.73 -0.50 24.80
CA ARG A 180 -2.35 -1.90 24.53
C ARG A 180 -3.46 -2.68 23.81
N GLU A 181 -4.71 -2.48 24.19
CA GLU A 181 -5.84 -3.19 23.58
C GLU A 181 -5.94 -2.84 22.08
N THR A 182 -5.80 -1.57 21.73
CA THR A 182 -5.73 -1.12 20.34
C THR A 182 -4.55 -1.74 19.59
N ALA A 183 -3.35 -1.76 20.17
CA ALA A 183 -2.18 -2.34 19.52
C ALA A 183 -2.33 -3.84 19.29
N ASP A 184 -2.84 -4.58 20.27
CA ASP A 184 -3.08 -6.03 20.18
C ASP A 184 -4.16 -6.32 19.12
N ARG A 185 -5.22 -5.51 19.06
CA ARG A 185 -6.27 -5.66 18.04
C ARG A 185 -5.77 -5.35 16.63
N VAL A 186 -4.93 -4.32 16.46
CA VAL A 186 -4.28 -4.01 15.18
C VAL A 186 -3.40 -5.17 14.73
N LYS A 187 -2.60 -5.74 15.64
CA LYS A 187 -1.77 -6.93 15.36
C LYS A 187 -2.61 -8.12 14.90
N GLU A 188 -3.67 -8.46 15.66
CA GLU A 188 -4.56 -9.57 15.33
C GLU A 188 -5.20 -9.41 13.96
N LEU A 189 -5.79 -8.23 13.69
CA LEU A 189 -6.41 -7.93 12.40
C LEU A 189 -5.40 -7.99 11.25
N SER A 190 -4.20 -7.44 11.44
CA SER A 190 -3.16 -7.43 10.40
C SER A 190 -2.73 -8.84 10.00
N LEU A 191 -2.51 -9.71 10.97
CA LEU A 191 -2.16 -11.12 10.73
C LEU A 191 -3.30 -11.86 10.02
N LYS A 192 -4.55 -11.66 10.47
CA LYS A 192 -5.73 -12.28 9.86
C LYS A 192 -5.96 -11.79 8.43
N ILE A 193 -5.84 -10.48 8.18
CA ILE A 193 -5.95 -9.90 6.84
C ILE A 193 -4.86 -10.46 5.93
N TYR A 194 -3.62 -10.50 6.41
CA TYR A 194 -2.49 -11.04 5.65
C TYR A 194 -2.72 -12.51 5.27
N GLU A 195 -3.19 -13.33 6.20
CA GLU A 195 -3.46 -14.75 5.95
C GLU A 195 -4.51 -14.95 4.86
N GLU A 196 -5.65 -14.25 4.94
CA GLU A 196 -6.71 -14.35 3.95
C GLU A 196 -6.31 -13.76 2.58
N ALA A 197 -5.56 -12.64 2.59
CA ALA A 197 -5.03 -12.05 1.37
C ALA A 197 -4.00 -12.95 0.70
N SER A 198 -3.13 -13.62 1.47
CA SER A 198 -2.13 -14.56 0.93
C SER A 198 -2.80 -15.76 0.27
N LYS A 199 -3.82 -16.36 0.90
CA LYS A 199 -4.60 -17.45 0.31
C LYS A 199 -5.24 -17.01 -1.02
N TYR A 200 -5.88 -15.84 -1.04
CA TYR A 200 -6.51 -15.29 -2.24
C TYR A 200 -5.50 -15.04 -3.37
N ALA A 201 -4.32 -14.51 -3.04
CA ALA A 201 -3.26 -14.25 -4.00
C ALA A 201 -2.63 -15.55 -4.54
N GLU A 202 -2.39 -16.54 -3.66
CA GLU A 202 -1.85 -17.86 -4.04
C GLU A 202 -2.77 -18.59 -5.04
N GLU A 203 -4.10 -18.52 -4.87
CA GLU A 203 -5.10 -19.05 -5.81
C GLU A 203 -4.96 -18.44 -7.22
N ARG A 204 -4.29 -17.28 -7.34
CA ARG A 204 -4.10 -16.50 -8.58
C ARG A 204 -2.66 -16.48 -9.07
N GLY A 205 -1.82 -17.37 -8.51
CA GLY A 205 -0.42 -17.48 -8.91
C GLY A 205 0.47 -16.32 -8.42
N ILE A 206 0.06 -15.64 -7.35
CA ILE A 206 0.81 -14.54 -6.73
C ILE A 206 1.20 -14.90 -5.31
N ILE A 207 2.44 -14.62 -4.94
CA ILE A 207 2.94 -14.65 -3.57
C ILE A 207 2.86 -13.25 -2.99
N LEU A 208 2.17 -13.08 -1.87
CA LEU A 208 2.22 -11.88 -1.05
C LEU A 208 3.39 -12.01 -0.06
N ALA A 209 4.50 -11.34 -0.36
CA ALA A 209 5.71 -11.46 0.47
C ALA A 209 5.63 -10.65 1.76
N ASP A 210 5.22 -9.41 1.66
CA ASP A 210 4.92 -8.52 2.78
C ASP A 210 3.90 -7.44 2.36
N THR A 211 3.31 -6.82 3.35
CA THR A 211 2.38 -5.71 3.14
C THR A 211 2.36 -4.79 4.34
N LYS A 212 2.03 -3.52 4.09
CA LYS A 212 1.80 -2.50 5.09
C LYS A 212 0.31 -2.17 5.15
N PHE A 213 -0.25 -2.17 6.36
CA PHE A 213 -1.61 -1.71 6.64
C PHE A 213 -1.60 -0.47 7.50
N GLU A 214 -2.64 0.32 7.37
CA GLU A 214 -2.96 1.41 8.28
C GLU A 214 -4.34 1.19 8.89
N PHE A 215 -4.50 1.62 10.13
CA PHE A 215 -5.73 1.49 10.88
C PHE A 215 -6.17 2.82 11.46
N ALA A 216 -7.46 2.94 11.73
CA ALA A 216 -8.05 4.11 12.38
C ALA A 216 -9.14 3.67 13.36
N LYS A 217 -9.55 4.58 14.24
CA LYS A 217 -10.62 4.37 15.21
C LYS A 217 -11.79 5.30 14.94
N ASP A 218 -13.02 4.83 15.19
CA ASP A 218 -14.18 5.70 15.36
C ASP A 218 -14.28 6.21 16.82
N ALA A 219 -15.29 7.01 17.09
CA ALA A 219 -15.53 7.58 18.42
C ALA A 219 -15.85 6.52 19.50
N GLU A 220 -16.33 5.36 19.09
CA GLU A 220 -16.63 4.21 19.94
C GLU A 220 -15.42 3.29 20.17
N GLY A 221 -14.27 3.58 19.55
CA GLY A 221 -13.05 2.81 19.65
C GLY A 221 -12.98 1.60 18.71
N ASN A 222 -13.92 1.44 17.77
CA ASN A 222 -13.86 0.37 16.80
C ASN A 222 -12.72 0.60 15.81
N ILE A 223 -12.00 -0.47 15.47
CA ILE A 223 -10.86 -0.43 14.56
C ILE A 223 -11.31 -0.65 13.12
N TYR A 224 -10.84 0.21 12.23
CA TYR A 224 -11.08 0.19 10.79
C TYR A 224 -9.77 0.03 10.02
N LEU A 225 -9.77 -0.82 9.00
CA LEU A 225 -8.72 -0.85 7.99
C LEU A 225 -8.88 0.37 7.07
N VAL A 226 -7.82 1.16 6.93
CA VAL A 226 -7.84 2.43 6.19
C VAL A 226 -6.70 2.52 5.18
N ASP A 227 -6.64 3.63 4.45
CA ASP A 227 -5.66 3.93 3.42
C ASP A 227 -5.76 3.00 2.20
N GLU A 228 -4.69 2.86 1.42
CA GLU A 228 -4.64 1.84 0.36
C GLU A 228 -4.31 0.48 0.95
N VAL A 229 -4.88 -0.56 0.38
CA VAL A 229 -4.69 -1.92 0.89
C VAL A 229 -4.28 -2.87 -0.22
N LEU A 230 -3.19 -3.63 0.03
CA LEU A 230 -2.76 -4.74 -0.83
C LEU A 230 -2.57 -4.33 -2.30
N THR A 231 -1.99 -3.16 -2.50
CA THR A 231 -1.59 -2.67 -3.82
C THR A 231 -0.11 -2.93 -4.07
N PRO A 232 0.36 -2.88 -5.32
CA PRO A 232 1.79 -2.92 -5.61
C PRO A 232 2.62 -1.81 -4.95
N ASP A 233 1.99 -0.74 -4.42
CA ASP A 233 2.68 0.32 -3.67
C ASP A 233 2.84 0.00 -2.19
N SER A 234 1.85 -0.66 -1.58
CA SER A 234 1.85 -1.03 -0.16
C SER A 234 2.35 -2.44 0.12
N SER A 235 2.55 -3.26 -0.92
CA SER A 235 2.83 -4.70 -0.81
C SER A 235 3.88 -5.16 -1.81
N ARG A 236 4.65 -6.20 -1.45
CA ARG A 236 5.44 -6.96 -2.41
C ARG A 236 4.67 -8.15 -2.90
N PHE A 237 4.35 -8.14 -4.18
CA PHE A 237 3.74 -9.25 -4.88
C PHE A 237 4.76 -9.87 -5.82
N TRP A 238 4.94 -11.18 -5.73
CA TRP A 238 5.83 -11.94 -6.61
C TRP A 238 5.03 -12.91 -7.47
N PRO A 239 5.38 -13.12 -8.75
CA PRO A 239 4.87 -14.26 -9.50
C PRO A 239 5.25 -15.55 -8.79
N ALA A 240 4.28 -16.45 -8.54
CA ALA A 240 4.58 -17.76 -7.95
C ALA A 240 5.41 -18.63 -8.92
N ALA A 241 5.18 -18.47 -10.23
CA ALA A 241 6.00 -19.07 -11.26
C ALA A 241 7.41 -18.48 -11.23
N GLY A 242 8.41 -19.33 -10.98
CA GLY A 242 9.82 -18.91 -10.91
C GLY A 242 10.29 -18.42 -9.54
N TYR A 243 9.42 -18.42 -8.53
CA TYR A 243 9.85 -18.17 -7.16
C TYR A 243 10.92 -19.17 -6.71
N MET A 244 12.00 -18.67 -6.12
CA MET A 244 13.10 -19.47 -5.59
C MET A 244 13.76 -18.75 -4.41
N PRO A 245 13.84 -19.35 -3.22
CA PRO A 245 14.62 -18.81 -2.11
C PRO A 245 16.11 -18.65 -2.48
N GLY A 246 16.82 -17.81 -1.74
CA GLY A 246 18.25 -17.57 -1.91
C GLY A 246 18.59 -16.48 -2.93
N ARG A 247 17.60 -15.82 -3.51
CA ARG A 247 17.79 -14.71 -4.46
C ARG A 247 16.69 -13.67 -4.36
N ASP A 248 16.95 -12.48 -4.88
CA ASP A 248 15.92 -11.46 -5.11
C ASP A 248 14.88 -11.98 -6.12
N GLN A 249 13.62 -11.58 -5.95
CA GLN A 249 12.51 -12.07 -6.76
C GLN A 249 12.04 -10.99 -7.75
N ASP A 250 11.56 -11.44 -8.91
CA ASP A 250 10.74 -10.57 -9.75
C ASP A 250 9.53 -10.08 -8.96
N SER A 251 9.20 -8.80 -9.09
CA SER A 251 8.13 -8.19 -8.30
C SER A 251 7.23 -7.32 -9.16
N PHE A 252 5.96 -7.25 -8.78
CA PHE A 252 4.99 -6.32 -9.39
C PHE A 252 5.02 -4.92 -8.77
N ASP A 253 5.89 -4.71 -7.77
CA ASP A 253 6.04 -3.43 -7.07
C ASP A 253 7.05 -2.48 -7.76
N LYS A 254 7.42 -1.41 -7.03
CA LYS A 254 8.41 -0.42 -7.47
C LYS A 254 9.86 -0.91 -7.49
N GLN A 255 10.13 -2.21 -7.34
CA GLN A 255 11.50 -2.72 -7.29
C GLN A 255 12.26 -2.43 -8.59
N PHE A 256 11.56 -2.46 -9.73
CA PHE A 256 12.15 -2.09 -11.02
C PHE A 256 12.67 -0.64 -11.04
N ILE A 257 11.86 0.30 -10.53
CA ILE A 257 12.28 1.70 -10.38
C ILE A 257 13.44 1.82 -9.39
N ARG A 258 13.36 1.13 -8.24
CA ARG A 258 14.42 1.16 -7.23
C ARG A 258 15.75 0.62 -7.77
N ASN A 259 15.72 -0.48 -8.51
CA ASN A 259 16.90 -1.08 -9.11
C ASN A 259 17.53 -0.13 -10.14
N TRP A 260 16.72 0.51 -10.98
CA TRP A 260 17.20 1.51 -11.92
C TRP A 260 17.85 2.71 -11.21
N LEU A 261 17.18 3.29 -10.19
CA LEU A 261 17.74 4.41 -9.42
C LEU A 261 19.08 4.06 -8.74
N ILE A 262 19.23 2.86 -8.24
CA ILE A 262 20.48 2.38 -7.63
C ILE A 262 21.56 2.26 -8.71
N LYS A 263 21.24 1.62 -9.83
CA LYS A 263 22.18 1.41 -10.96
C LYS A 263 22.72 2.74 -11.51
N GLU A 264 21.85 3.75 -11.65
CA GLU A 264 22.23 5.08 -12.16
C GLU A 264 22.83 6.00 -11.07
N GLY A 265 22.98 5.53 -9.82
CA GLY A 265 23.47 6.36 -8.70
C GLY A 265 22.55 7.53 -8.33
N LEU A 266 21.23 7.37 -8.57
CA LEU A 266 20.21 8.40 -8.36
C LEU A 266 19.35 8.14 -7.11
N LYS A 267 19.71 7.15 -6.29
CA LYS A 267 19.00 6.84 -5.05
C LYS A 267 18.89 8.06 -4.14
N GLY A 268 17.66 8.43 -3.77
CA GLY A 268 17.37 9.54 -2.85
C GLY A 268 17.60 10.94 -3.43
N LYS A 269 17.83 11.08 -4.74
CA LYS A 269 18.00 12.38 -5.38
C LYS A 269 16.67 12.96 -5.84
N ASP A 270 16.46 14.25 -5.53
CA ASP A 270 15.32 15.02 -6.02
C ASP A 270 15.42 15.32 -7.51
N GLY A 271 14.27 15.60 -8.11
CA GLY A 271 14.20 16.10 -9.48
C GLY A 271 14.51 15.07 -10.56
N VAL A 272 14.49 13.78 -10.24
CA VAL A 272 14.73 12.69 -11.18
C VAL A 272 13.50 12.45 -12.04
N SER A 273 13.71 12.37 -13.38
CA SER A 273 12.71 11.88 -14.33
C SER A 273 13.05 10.46 -14.74
N LEU A 274 12.06 9.58 -14.72
CA LEU A 274 12.21 8.20 -15.18
C LEU A 274 12.26 8.16 -16.72
N PRO A 275 13.15 7.39 -17.34
CA PRO A 275 13.10 7.12 -18.78
C PRO A 275 11.77 6.47 -19.18
N GLU A 276 11.35 6.68 -20.43
CA GLU A 276 10.09 6.13 -20.94
C GLU A 276 10.03 4.60 -20.83
N GLU A 277 11.13 3.90 -21.07
CA GLU A 277 11.22 2.46 -20.91
C GLU A 277 10.94 1.99 -19.48
N ILE A 278 11.40 2.75 -18.46
CA ILE A 278 11.13 2.47 -17.04
C ILE A 278 9.68 2.75 -16.70
N VAL A 279 9.13 3.85 -17.22
CA VAL A 279 7.71 4.22 -17.06
C VAL A 279 6.82 3.12 -17.63
N GLN A 280 7.09 2.68 -18.88
CA GLN A 280 6.28 1.68 -19.56
C GLN A 280 6.39 0.32 -18.84
N ALA A 281 7.58 -0.14 -18.52
CA ALA A 281 7.79 -1.40 -17.83
C ALA A 281 7.07 -1.43 -16.46
N THR A 282 7.08 -0.30 -15.73
CA THR A 282 6.36 -0.18 -14.46
C THR A 282 4.85 -0.20 -14.66
N SER A 283 4.35 0.50 -15.68
CA SER A 283 2.91 0.50 -16.03
C SER A 283 2.44 -0.91 -16.39
N ASP A 284 3.21 -1.64 -17.18
CA ASP A 284 2.89 -3.02 -17.59
C ASP A 284 2.81 -3.95 -16.38
N ARG A 285 3.73 -3.83 -15.42
CA ARG A 285 3.72 -4.60 -14.15
C ARG A 285 2.48 -4.30 -13.31
N TYR A 286 2.07 -3.05 -13.21
CA TYR A 286 0.84 -2.70 -12.48
C TYR A 286 -0.42 -3.26 -13.16
N ARG A 287 -0.48 -3.24 -14.50
CA ARG A 287 -1.60 -3.83 -15.28
C ARG A 287 -1.63 -5.35 -15.14
N GLU A 288 -0.47 -5.99 -15.15
CA GLU A 288 -0.35 -7.44 -14.93
C GLU A 288 -0.83 -7.82 -13.51
N ALA A 289 -0.37 -7.12 -12.47
CA ALA A 289 -0.85 -7.32 -11.11
C ALA A 289 -2.37 -7.10 -11.00
N PHE A 290 -2.89 -6.07 -11.66
CA PHE A 290 -4.33 -5.80 -11.70
C PHE A 290 -5.11 -6.98 -12.30
N LEU A 291 -4.68 -7.48 -13.47
CA LEU A 291 -5.31 -8.61 -14.13
C LEU A 291 -5.30 -9.87 -13.24
N MET A 292 -4.16 -10.19 -12.66
CA MET A 292 -4.02 -11.37 -11.81
C MET A 292 -4.88 -11.28 -10.55
N LEU A 293 -4.87 -10.14 -9.86
CA LEU A 293 -5.60 -9.95 -8.61
C LEU A 293 -7.12 -9.86 -8.82
N THR A 294 -7.57 -9.17 -9.87
CA THR A 294 -9.00 -8.89 -10.08
C THR A 294 -9.67 -9.85 -11.07
N GLY A 295 -8.89 -10.57 -11.87
CA GLY A 295 -9.38 -11.43 -12.97
C GLY A 295 -9.92 -10.64 -14.17
N LYS A 296 -9.72 -9.31 -14.22
CA LYS A 296 -10.20 -8.43 -15.29
C LYS A 296 -9.05 -7.65 -15.90
N ARG A 297 -9.12 -7.36 -17.19
CA ARG A 297 -8.19 -6.38 -17.78
C ARG A 297 -8.54 -4.99 -17.27
N PHE A 298 -7.52 -4.16 -17.06
CA PHE A 298 -7.72 -2.81 -16.54
C PHE A 298 -8.62 -1.97 -17.46
N GLU A 299 -8.42 -2.08 -18.78
CA GLU A 299 -9.22 -1.38 -19.80
C GLU A 299 -10.71 -1.72 -19.71
N ASP A 300 -11.04 -2.97 -19.41
CA ASP A 300 -12.42 -3.42 -19.27
C ASP A 300 -13.06 -2.92 -17.96
N ALA A 301 -12.24 -2.76 -16.92
CA ALA A 301 -12.70 -2.27 -15.62
C ALA A 301 -13.06 -0.78 -15.60
N ILE A 302 -12.37 0.05 -16.40
CA ILE A 302 -12.62 1.50 -16.48
C ILE A 302 -13.63 1.91 -17.57
N SER A 303 -14.04 0.97 -18.41
CA SER A 303 -15.01 1.22 -19.49
C SER A 303 -16.47 1.13 -19.02
N GLN A 304 -16.70 0.72 -17.79
CA GLN A 304 -18.00 0.64 -17.14
C GLN A 304 -18.24 1.92 -16.32
#